data_38ad82133f5688133b54be8af344f6a3
#
_entry.id   38ad82133f5688133b54be8af344f6a3
#
_cell.length_a   1.000
_cell.length_b   1.000
_cell.length_c   1.000
_cell.angle_alpha   90.00
_cell.angle_beta   90.00
_cell.angle_gamma   90.00
#
_symmetry.space_group_name_H-M   'P 1'
#
loop_
_entity.id
_entity.type
_entity.pdbx_description
1 polymer ?
#
loop_
_entity_poly.entity_id
_entity_poly.type
_entity_poly.pdbx_seq_one_letter_code
_entity_poly.pdbx_strand_id
1 'polypeptide(L)'
;MKARRLWPLSLALLAGLLFLPARALACACCSHTGAYHTGSARPSEHELSLLREMRFDGTAYLFLTEADMEESARGISAPAEKYTLKGSLVGGAWQLTFRDGNQTGTLTLPLPAKATSFVADIRDGQTSAGGGPLLYKEWRFEGPARGTGLFKAGFIGPARYFLILQGRGNACANAEDFTHWRLEVRGRRADFAFYGELATPAPGGPGR
;
A
#
# COMPACT_ATOMS: atom_id res chain seq x y z
N MET A 1 70.35 -32.60 3.42
CA MET A 1 69.06 -32.05 3.94
C MET A 1 68.25 -31.53 2.72
N LYS A 2 67.13 -32.21 2.39
CA LYS A 2 66.32 -31.91 1.19
C LYS A 2 65.22 -30.94 1.57
N ALA A 3 65.27 -29.68 1.16
CA ALA A 3 64.20 -28.71 1.27
C ALA A 3 63.06 -29.10 0.29
N ARG A 4 61.96 -29.60 0.79
CA ARG A 4 60.77 -29.99 0.01
C ARG A 4 60.08 -28.68 -0.43
N ARG A 5 59.90 -28.55 -1.74
CA ARG A 5 59.15 -27.50 -2.43
C ARG A 5 57.68 -27.57 -2.05
N LEU A 6 57.24 -26.75 -1.08
CA LEU A 6 55.84 -26.54 -0.71
C LEU A 6 55.15 -25.42 -1.49
N TRP A 7 55.83 -24.82 -2.45
CA TRP A 7 55.36 -23.60 -3.16
C TRP A 7 54.17 -23.79 -4.13
N PRO A 8 53.99 -24.98 -4.82
CA PRO A 8 52.87 -25.09 -5.75
C PRO A 8 51.50 -25.25 -5.07
N LEU A 9 51.43 -25.74 -3.84
CA LEU A 9 50.17 -25.93 -3.12
C LEU A 9 49.58 -24.61 -2.63
N SER A 10 50.42 -23.65 -2.25
CA SER A 10 49.94 -22.32 -1.80
C SER A 10 49.36 -21.48 -2.95
N LEU A 11 49.90 -21.62 -4.16
CA LEU A 11 49.42 -20.91 -5.34
C LEU A 11 48.08 -21.45 -5.82
N ALA A 12 47.87 -22.77 -5.74
CA ALA A 12 46.60 -23.41 -6.10
C ALA A 12 45.43 -23.01 -5.13
N LEU A 13 45.76 -22.85 -3.84
CA LEU A 13 44.77 -22.40 -2.85
C LEU A 13 44.35 -20.96 -3.04
N LEU A 14 45.28 -20.07 -3.42
CA LEU A 14 45.03 -18.69 -3.69
C LEU A 14 44.18 -18.48 -4.97
N ALA A 15 44.43 -19.29 -6.01
CA ALA A 15 43.65 -19.27 -7.25
C ALA A 15 42.21 -19.77 -7.03
N GLY A 16 42.02 -20.76 -6.15
CA GLY A 16 40.68 -21.28 -5.81
C GLY A 16 39.76 -20.24 -5.09
N LEU A 17 40.35 -19.32 -4.31
CA LEU A 17 39.59 -18.26 -3.64
C LEU A 17 39.10 -17.14 -4.59
N LEU A 18 39.76 -16.96 -5.73
CA LEU A 18 39.40 -15.98 -6.74
C LEU A 18 38.21 -16.41 -7.62
N PHE A 19 37.84 -17.69 -7.61
CA PHE A 19 36.72 -18.26 -8.34
C PHE A 19 35.50 -18.58 -7.46
N LEU A 20 35.45 -18.07 -6.22
CA LEU A 20 34.21 -18.07 -5.50
C LEU A 20 33.25 -17.19 -6.30
N PRO A 21 32.14 -17.76 -6.86
CA PRO A 21 31.17 -16.92 -7.54
C PRO A 21 30.74 -15.89 -6.50
N ALA A 22 31.05 -14.62 -6.73
CA ALA A 22 30.40 -13.55 -6.05
C ALA A 22 28.92 -13.84 -6.25
N ARG A 23 28.24 -14.33 -5.22
CA ARG A 23 26.78 -14.35 -5.21
C ARG A 23 26.43 -12.88 -5.41
N ALA A 24 26.18 -12.51 -6.68
CA ALA A 24 25.50 -11.31 -6.97
C ALA A 24 24.26 -11.38 -6.07
N LEU A 25 24.26 -10.57 -5.02
CA LEU A 25 23.02 -10.28 -4.30
C LEU A 25 22.14 -9.73 -5.39
N ALA A 26 21.33 -10.62 -6.00
CA ALA A 26 20.35 -10.21 -6.99
C ALA A 26 19.58 -9.09 -6.31
N CYS A 27 19.78 -7.87 -6.80
CA CYS A 27 19.09 -6.73 -6.29
C CYS A 27 17.62 -7.15 -6.31
N ALA A 28 16.95 -7.09 -5.14
CA ALA A 28 15.55 -7.45 -5.01
C ALA A 28 14.63 -6.68 -5.99
N CYS A 29 15.24 -5.78 -6.78
CA CYS A 29 14.62 -4.95 -7.80
C CYS A 29 14.45 -5.64 -9.18
N CYS A 30 14.98 -6.87 -9.37
CA CYS A 30 14.85 -7.59 -10.64
C CYS A 30 13.66 -8.54 -10.58
N SER A 31 12.60 -8.22 -11.30
CA SER A 31 11.47 -9.11 -11.52
C SER A 31 11.55 -9.77 -12.90
N HIS A 32 10.94 -10.93 -13.05
CA HIS A 32 10.78 -11.57 -14.35
C HIS A 32 9.51 -11.07 -15.02
N THR A 33 9.54 -10.89 -16.33
CA THR A 33 8.39 -10.46 -17.14
C THR A 33 7.13 -11.26 -16.81
N GLY A 34 6.05 -10.56 -16.46
CA GLY A 34 4.78 -11.18 -16.14
C GLY A 34 4.74 -11.88 -14.78
N ALA A 35 5.83 -11.86 -14.01
CA ALA A 35 5.83 -12.40 -12.67
C ALA A 35 4.92 -11.59 -11.74
N TYR A 36 4.24 -12.27 -10.84
CA TYR A 36 3.48 -11.63 -9.77
C TYR A 36 3.71 -12.38 -8.46
N HIS A 37 3.57 -11.65 -7.37
CA HIS A 37 3.68 -12.19 -6.02
C HIS A 37 2.50 -11.71 -5.19
N THR A 38 1.93 -12.63 -4.43
CA THR A 38 0.90 -12.32 -3.44
C THR A 38 1.35 -12.84 -2.09
N GLY A 39 1.27 -12.00 -1.08
CA GLY A 39 1.60 -12.37 0.30
C GLY A 39 0.53 -11.90 1.27
N SER A 40 0.35 -12.61 2.37
CA SER A 40 -0.49 -12.16 3.48
C SER A 40 0.29 -12.31 4.77
N ALA A 41 0.69 -11.21 5.37
CA ALA A 41 1.53 -11.18 6.56
C ALA A 41 1.14 -10.04 7.50
N ARG A 42 1.61 -10.10 8.73
CA ARG A 42 1.59 -8.95 9.63
C ARG A 42 2.55 -7.89 9.05
N PRO A 43 2.10 -6.63 8.91
CA PRO A 43 2.99 -5.57 8.49
C PRO A 43 4.21 -5.47 9.44
N SER A 44 5.40 -5.40 8.85
CA SER A 44 6.66 -5.16 9.56
C SER A 44 6.69 -3.74 10.13
N GLU A 45 7.61 -3.44 11.03
CA GLU A 45 7.78 -2.08 11.56
C GLU A 45 8.11 -1.07 10.45
N HIS A 46 8.86 -1.48 9.43
CA HIS A 46 9.13 -0.65 8.26
C HIS A 46 7.83 -0.34 7.49
N GLU A 47 7.02 -1.34 7.17
CA GLU A 47 5.74 -1.16 6.47
C GLU A 47 4.76 -0.32 7.30
N LEU A 48 4.75 -0.49 8.62
CA LEU A 48 3.96 0.37 9.53
C LEU A 48 4.43 1.82 9.49
N SER A 49 5.75 2.08 9.36
CA SER A 49 6.27 3.44 9.16
C SER A 49 5.75 4.04 7.86
N LEU A 50 5.84 3.30 6.74
CA LEU A 50 5.32 3.75 5.45
C LEU A 50 3.82 4.06 5.51
N LEU A 51 3.03 3.20 6.15
CA LEU A 51 1.58 3.44 6.31
C LEU A 51 1.27 4.70 7.12
N ARG A 52 2.12 5.05 8.10
CA ARG A 52 1.98 6.29 8.88
C ARG A 52 2.37 7.55 8.08
N GLU A 53 3.21 7.41 7.07
CA GLU A 53 3.61 8.52 6.19
C GLU A 53 2.53 8.86 5.16
N MET A 54 1.73 7.88 4.74
CA MET A 54 0.65 8.06 3.77
C MET A 54 -0.46 8.95 4.33
N ARG A 55 -0.95 9.88 3.52
CA ARG A 55 -2.03 10.81 3.85
C ARG A 55 -3.16 10.70 2.85
N PHE A 56 -4.37 10.68 3.38
CA PHE A 56 -5.61 10.72 2.59
C PHE A 56 -6.11 12.17 2.51
N ASP A 57 -5.23 13.09 2.09
CA ASP A 57 -5.54 14.50 2.04
C ASP A 57 -5.87 14.90 0.60
N GLY A 58 -7.08 15.40 0.36
CA GLY A 58 -7.51 15.78 -0.98
C GLY A 58 -8.99 15.56 -1.22
N THR A 59 -9.35 15.02 -2.38
CA THR A 59 -10.71 14.71 -2.76
C THR A 59 -10.98 13.20 -2.71
N ALA A 60 -12.07 12.83 -2.07
CA ALA A 60 -12.66 11.49 -2.16
C ALA A 60 -13.86 11.55 -3.10
N TYR A 61 -13.86 10.69 -4.11
CA TYR A 61 -14.96 10.55 -5.05
C TYR A 61 -15.80 9.33 -4.65
N LEU A 62 -17.12 9.52 -4.59
CA LEU A 62 -18.06 8.41 -4.43
C LEU A 62 -18.10 7.60 -5.73
N PHE A 63 -17.93 6.29 -5.62
CA PHE A 63 -18.04 5.40 -6.76
C PHE A 63 -19.53 5.14 -7.04
N LEU A 64 -20.02 5.74 -8.11
CA LEU A 64 -21.39 5.51 -8.60
C LEU A 64 -21.36 4.29 -9.53
N THR A 65 -22.26 3.34 -9.28
CA THR A 65 -22.58 2.25 -10.20
C THR A 65 -23.58 2.76 -11.25
N GLU A 66 -24.08 1.88 -12.13
CA GLU A 66 -25.19 2.20 -13.02
C GLU A 66 -26.52 2.48 -12.27
N ALA A 67 -26.57 2.12 -10.98
CA ALA A 67 -27.63 2.48 -10.06
C ALA A 67 -27.60 3.99 -9.77
N ASP A 68 -28.71 4.52 -9.26
CA ASP A 68 -28.76 5.90 -8.82
C ASP A 68 -27.81 6.17 -7.63
N MET A 69 -27.67 7.46 -7.29
CA MET A 69 -26.78 7.88 -6.20
C MET A 69 -27.24 7.31 -4.85
N GLU A 70 -28.53 7.20 -4.61
CA GLU A 70 -29.09 6.72 -3.35
C GLU A 70 -28.77 5.26 -3.12
N GLU A 71 -28.89 4.44 -4.14
CA GLU A 71 -28.53 3.01 -4.09
C GLU A 71 -27.00 2.81 -3.97
N SER A 72 -26.22 3.59 -4.72
CA SER A 72 -24.75 3.56 -4.68
C SER A 72 -24.14 4.09 -3.38
N ALA A 73 -24.90 4.82 -2.59
CA ALA A 73 -24.45 5.49 -1.36
C ALA A 73 -25.24 5.06 -0.13
N ARG A 74 -25.78 3.86 -0.14
CA ARG A 74 -26.59 3.37 0.99
C ARG A 74 -25.82 3.44 2.30
N GLY A 75 -26.35 4.18 3.28
CA GLY A 75 -25.74 4.38 4.59
C GLY A 75 -25.00 5.69 4.75
N ILE A 76 -24.98 6.52 3.72
CA ILE A 76 -24.51 7.90 3.77
C ILE A 76 -25.73 8.82 3.84
N SER A 77 -25.76 9.73 4.79
CA SER A 77 -26.82 10.75 4.88
C SER A 77 -26.52 11.88 3.90
N ALA A 78 -27.48 12.20 3.02
CA ALA A 78 -27.34 13.21 1.97
C ALA A 78 -26.04 13.04 1.16
N PRO A 79 -25.96 11.98 0.35
CA PRO A 79 -24.73 11.66 -0.38
C PRO A 79 -24.38 12.73 -1.42
N ALA A 80 -23.09 12.95 -1.65
CA ALA A 80 -22.52 13.80 -2.67
C ALA A 80 -21.54 13.01 -3.54
N GLU A 81 -21.29 13.45 -4.77
CA GLU A 81 -20.35 12.78 -5.67
C GLU A 81 -18.89 12.88 -5.19
N LYS A 82 -18.57 13.94 -4.44
CA LYS A 82 -17.21 14.21 -3.95
C LYS A 82 -17.21 14.84 -2.57
N TYR A 83 -16.16 14.56 -1.82
CA TYR A 83 -15.92 15.08 -0.48
C TYR A 83 -14.49 15.59 -0.36
N THR A 84 -14.29 16.63 0.43
CA THR A 84 -12.94 16.94 0.93
C THR A 84 -12.59 15.89 1.98
N LEU A 85 -11.44 15.22 1.80
CA LEU A 85 -10.96 14.17 2.67
C LEU A 85 -9.73 14.63 3.43
N LYS A 86 -9.65 14.28 4.71
CA LYS A 86 -8.43 14.29 5.52
C LYS A 86 -8.33 12.99 6.27
N GLY A 87 -7.13 12.39 6.28
CA GLY A 87 -6.96 11.16 7.02
C GLY A 87 -5.54 10.62 7.07
N SER A 88 -5.31 9.82 8.10
CA SER A 88 -4.03 9.16 8.32
C SER A 88 -4.19 7.95 9.26
N LEU A 89 -3.15 7.14 9.38
CA LEU A 89 -3.07 6.04 10.34
C LEU A 89 -2.62 6.59 11.70
N VAL A 90 -3.52 6.57 12.68
CA VAL A 90 -3.28 7.06 14.05
C VAL A 90 -3.78 6.02 15.06
N GLY A 91 -2.97 5.68 16.05
CA GLY A 91 -3.39 4.75 17.11
C GLY A 91 -3.80 3.37 16.62
N GLY A 92 -3.23 2.91 15.50
CA GLY A 92 -3.57 1.59 14.92
C GLY A 92 -4.89 1.56 14.15
N ALA A 93 -5.42 2.70 13.73
CA ALA A 93 -6.59 2.80 12.86
C ALA A 93 -6.45 3.97 11.89
N TRP A 94 -6.94 3.82 10.68
CA TRP A 94 -7.14 4.97 9.81
C TRP A 94 -8.34 5.77 10.30
N GLN A 95 -8.14 7.07 10.47
CA GLN A 95 -9.16 8.06 10.78
C GLN A 95 -9.37 8.89 9.51
N LEU A 96 -10.47 8.64 8.81
CA LEU A 96 -10.81 9.28 7.54
C LEU A 96 -11.99 10.21 7.74
N THR A 97 -11.76 11.52 7.66
CA THR A 97 -12.79 12.55 7.83
C THR A 97 -13.19 13.12 6.47
N PHE A 98 -14.43 12.92 6.12
CA PHE A 98 -15.07 13.37 4.89
C PHE A 98 -15.89 14.62 5.19
N ARG A 99 -15.81 15.62 4.33
CA ARG A 99 -16.58 16.87 4.44
C ARG A 99 -17.20 17.24 3.10
N ASP A 100 -18.47 17.58 3.14
CA ASP A 100 -19.21 18.21 2.06
C ASP A 100 -20.00 19.40 2.63
N GLY A 101 -19.63 20.64 2.23
CA GLY A 101 -20.20 21.85 2.81
C GLY A 101 -20.12 21.85 4.34
N ASN A 102 -21.28 21.92 4.99
CA ASN A 102 -21.40 21.90 6.45
C ASN A 102 -21.50 20.49 7.05
N GLN A 103 -21.56 19.45 6.22
CA GLN A 103 -21.70 18.09 6.66
C GLN A 103 -20.33 17.44 6.83
N THR A 104 -20.18 16.68 7.91
CA THR A 104 -18.93 15.96 8.20
C THR A 104 -19.24 14.55 8.68
N GLY A 105 -18.45 13.60 8.23
CA GLY A 105 -18.48 12.22 8.72
C GLY A 105 -17.09 11.64 8.84
N THR A 106 -16.90 10.77 9.81
CA THR A 106 -15.61 10.09 10.02
C THR A 106 -15.80 8.60 9.94
N LEU A 107 -14.93 7.95 9.17
CA LEU A 107 -14.76 6.50 9.16
C LEU A 107 -13.52 6.14 9.98
N THR A 108 -13.67 5.17 10.88
CA THR A 108 -12.58 4.58 11.65
C THR A 108 -12.39 3.14 11.19
N LEU A 109 -11.21 2.85 10.68
CA LEU A 109 -10.85 1.58 10.05
C LEU A 109 -9.66 0.98 10.81
N PRO A 110 -9.86 0.11 11.82
CA PRO A 110 -8.78 -0.51 12.54
C PRO A 110 -7.81 -1.25 11.62
N LEU A 111 -6.51 -1.08 11.82
CA LEU A 111 -5.50 -1.82 11.08
C LEU A 111 -5.61 -3.31 11.42
N PRO A 112 -5.80 -4.20 10.43
CA PRO A 112 -5.92 -5.63 10.69
C PRO A 112 -4.57 -6.23 11.07
N ALA A 113 -4.61 -7.38 11.74
CA ALA A 113 -3.40 -8.10 12.12
C ALA A 113 -2.57 -8.57 10.91
N LYS A 114 -3.21 -8.72 9.75
CA LYS A 114 -2.56 -9.11 8.48
C LYS A 114 -3.01 -8.18 7.37
N ALA A 115 -2.07 -7.84 6.50
CA ALA A 115 -2.30 -7.18 5.22
C ALA A 115 -1.99 -8.15 4.09
N THR A 116 -2.70 -8.02 2.97
CA THR A 116 -2.36 -8.74 1.74
C THR A 116 -1.61 -7.78 0.83
N SER A 117 -0.41 -8.17 0.40
CA SER A 117 0.36 -7.47 -0.61
C SER A 117 0.24 -8.18 -1.95
N PHE A 118 0.18 -7.40 -3.01
CA PHE A 118 0.25 -7.88 -4.39
C PHE A 118 1.25 -7.03 -5.16
N VAL A 119 2.15 -7.70 -5.88
CA VAL A 119 3.14 -7.03 -6.74
C VAL A 119 3.16 -7.76 -8.08
N ALA A 120 3.13 -7.02 -9.18
CA ALA A 120 3.16 -7.58 -10.52
C ALA A 120 4.08 -6.79 -11.45
N ASP A 121 4.86 -7.51 -12.26
CA ASP A 121 5.63 -6.93 -13.36
C ASP A 121 4.74 -6.87 -14.61
N ILE A 122 4.14 -5.73 -14.84
CA ILE A 122 3.19 -5.51 -15.94
C ILE A 122 3.87 -5.17 -17.28
N ARG A 123 5.19 -5.09 -17.32
CA ARG A 123 6.02 -4.84 -18.53
C ARG A 123 5.48 -3.75 -19.45
N ASP A 124 5.25 -2.58 -18.92
CA ASP A 124 4.84 -1.43 -19.71
C ASP A 124 6.00 -0.60 -20.30
N GLY A 125 7.22 -1.12 -20.21
CA GLY A 125 8.43 -0.46 -20.70
C GLY A 125 8.98 0.62 -19.79
N GLN A 126 8.32 0.91 -18.67
CA GLN A 126 8.81 1.90 -17.70
C GLN A 126 9.81 1.28 -16.73
N THR A 127 10.82 2.07 -16.36
CA THR A 127 11.85 1.68 -15.40
C THR A 127 11.80 2.57 -14.16
N SER A 128 12.12 1.98 -13.00
CA SER A 128 12.32 2.73 -11.77
C SER A 128 13.64 3.52 -11.81
N ALA A 129 13.82 4.46 -10.89
CA ALA A 129 15.06 5.21 -10.74
C ALA A 129 16.30 4.32 -10.54
N GLY A 130 16.14 3.08 -10.08
CA GLY A 130 17.19 2.07 -9.95
C GLY A 130 17.44 1.23 -11.21
N GLY A 131 16.78 1.54 -12.35
CA GLY A 131 16.96 0.82 -13.63
C GLY A 131 16.19 -0.49 -13.76
N GLY A 132 15.53 -0.97 -12.71
CA GLY A 132 14.64 -2.14 -12.76
C GLY A 132 13.25 -1.80 -13.27
N PRO A 133 12.39 -2.83 -13.52
CA PRO A 133 11.03 -2.58 -13.97
C PRO A 133 10.23 -1.81 -12.93
N LEU A 134 9.30 -0.98 -13.41
CA LEU A 134 8.34 -0.30 -12.55
C LEU A 134 7.17 -1.25 -12.29
N LEU A 135 7.12 -1.83 -11.10
CA LEU A 135 6.15 -2.83 -10.70
C LEU A 135 4.85 -2.17 -10.27
N TYR A 136 3.72 -2.78 -10.64
CA TYR A 136 2.43 -2.48 -10.02
C TYR A 136 2.40 -3.06 -8.60
N LYS A 137 1.86 -2.31 -7.65
CA LYS A 137 1.79 -2.69 -6.23
C LYS A 137 0.41 -2.42 -5.64
N GLU A 138 -0.02 -3.33 -4.78
CA GLU A 138 -1.18 -3.13 -3.93
C GLU A 138 -0.90 -3.59 -2.50
N TRP A 139 -1.48 -2.86 -1.56
CA TRP A 139 -1.74 -3.35 -0.21
C TRP A 139 -3.24 -3.36 0.04
N ARG A 140 -3.75 -4.48 0.57
CA ARG A 140 -5.16 -4.70 0.84
C ARG A 140 -5.37 -4.97 2.32
N PHE A 141 -6.34 -4.27 2.89
CA PHE A 141 -6.68 -4.33 4.31
C PHE A 141 -8.18 -4.55 4.44
N GLU A 142 -8.57 -5.46 5.33
CA GLU A 142 -9.96 -5.77 5.61
C GLU A 142 -10.21 -5.82 7.10
N GLY A 143 -11.34 -5.29 7.54
CA GLY A 143 -11.68 -5.32 8.95
C GLY A 143 -13.07 -4.77 9.24
N PRO A 144 -13.44 -4.71 10.53
CA PRO A 144 -14.63 -4.00 10.95
C PRO A 144 -14.44 -2.50 10.72
N ALA A 145 -15.52 -1.83 10.33
CA ALA A 145 -15.53 -0.38 10.18
C ALA A 145 -16.48 0.26 11.20
N ARG A 146 -16.22 1.53 11.53
CA ARG A 146 -17.12 2.39 12.32
C ARG A 146 -17.29 3.70 11.59
N GLY A 147 -18.49 4.28 11.68
CA GLY A 147 -18.82 5.55 11.05
C GLY A 147 -19.60 6.48 11.97
N THR A 148 -19.30 7.77 11.89
CA THR A 148 -19.99 8.83 12.60
C THR A 148 -20.39 9.96 11.65
N GLY A 149 -21.22 10.90 12.10
CA GLY A 149 -21.69 12.01 11.27
C GLY A 149 -22.46 11.50 10.05
N LEU A 150 -22.03 11.89 8.85
CA LEU A 150 -22.62 11.46 7.56
C LEU A 150 -22.85 9.96 7.46
N PHE A 151 -22.00 9.15 8.10
CA PHE A 151 -22.01 7.69 7.99
C PHE A 151 -22.82 7.01 9.09
N LYS A 152 -23.33 7.75 10.09
CA LYS A 152 -23.98 7.17 11.28
C LYS A 152 -25.10 6.18 10.94
N ALA A 153 -25.89 6.44 9.92
CA ALA A 153 -27.03 5.61 9.52
C ALA A 153 -26.59 4.21 9.04
N GLY A 154 -25.46 4.15 8.31
CA GLY A 154 -24.90 2.91 7.78
C GLY A 154 -24.30 1.99 8.86
N PHE A 155 -23.95 2.54 10.02
CA PHE A 155 -23.26 1.83 11.10
C PHE A 155 -24.14 1.52 12.32
N ILE A 156 -25.47 1.51 12.15
CA ILE A 156 -26.40 1.01 13.18
C ILE A 156 -26.23 -0.51 13.39
N GLY A 157 -25.63 -1.21 12.44
CA GLY A 157 -25.23 -2.63 12.52
C GLY A 157 -23.77 -2.83 12.14
N PRO A 158 -23.27 -4.07 12.17
CA PRO A 158 -21.92 -4.36 11.79
C PRO A 158 -21.69 -4.04 10.31
N ALA A 159 -20.57 -3.37 10.02
CA ALA A 159 -20.07 -3.13 8.69
C ALA A 159 -18.57 -3.46 8.62
N ARG A 160 -18.12 -3.86 7.45
CA ARG A 160 -16.72 -4.16 7.16
C ARG A 160 -16.22 -3.21 6.08
N TYR A 161 -14.94 -2.93 6.14
CA TYR A 161 -14.24 -2.21 5.10
C TYR A 161 -13.31 -3.13 4.33
N PHE A 162 -13.03 -2.74 3.09
CA PHE A 162 -11.97 -3.23 2.24
C PHE A 162 -11.23 -2.02 1.68
N LEU A 163 -9.99 -1.80 2.14
CA LEU A 163 -9.14 -0.68 1.73
C LEU A 163 -8.01 -1.21 0.86
N ILE A 164 -7.86 -0.64 -0.32
CA ILE A 164 -6.75 -0.89 -1.24
C ILE A 164 -5.92 0.38 -1.33
N LEU A 165 -4.62 0.25 -1.11
CA LEU A 165 -3.61 1.24 -1.46
C LEU A 165 -2.86 0.70 -2.68
N GLN A 166 -2.75 1.49 -3.74
CA GLN A 166 -2.18 1.03 -4.99
C GLN A 166 -1.29 2.08 -5.64
N GLY A 167 -0.35 1.60 -6.45
CA GLY A 167 0.56 2.47 -7.17
C GLY A 167 1.65 1.69 -7.90
N ARG A 168 2.79 2.31 -8.07
CA ARG A 168 3.89 1.76 -8.87
C ARG A 168 5.23 2.13 -8.27
N GLY A 169 6.17 1.18 -8.31
CA GLY A 169 7.51 1.41 -7.79
C GLY A 169 8.45 0.25 -8.12
N ASN A 170 9.66 0.28 -7.57
CA ASN A 170 10.60 -0.84 -7.67
C ASN A 170 10.17 -2.00 -6.74
N ALA A 171 10.98 -3.03 -6.60
CA ALA A 171 10.68 -4.17 -5.72
C ALA A 171 10.68 -3.82 -4.22
N CYS A 172 11.35 -2.73 -3.82
CA CYS A 172 11.30 -2.22 -2.45
C CYS A 172 10.01 -1.44 -2.24
N ALA A 173 9.41 -1.53 -1.07
CA ALA A 173 8.22 -0.75 -0.75
C ALA A 173 8.64 0.63 -0.21
N ASN A 174 8.10 1.69 -0.82
CA ASN A 174 8.23 3.07 -0.37
C ASN A 174 6.85 3.71 -0.31
N ALA A 175 6.66 4.71 0.55
CA ALA A 175 5.35 5.36 0.72
C ALA A 175 4.90 6.09 -0.55
N GLU A 176 5.83 6.73 -1.25
CA GLU A 176 5.61 7.45 -2.50
C GLU A 176 5.23 6.57 -3.69
N ASP A 177 5.48 5.25 -3.61
CA ASP A 177 5.03 4.31 -4.63
C ASP A 177 3.50 4.17 -4.68
N PHE A 178 2.83 4.44 -3.56
CA PHE A 178 1.38 4.33 -3.44
C PHE A 178 0.75 5.70 -3.70
N THR A 179 0.04 5.81 -4.80
CA THR A 179 -0.53 7.08 -5.28
C THR A 179 -2.04 7.13 -5.24
N HIS A 180 -2.71 5.99 -5.18
CA HIS A 180 -4.16 5.90 -5.23
C HIS A 180 -4.68 5.01 -4.12
N TRP A 181 -5.92 5.22 -3.75
CA TRP A 181 -6.64 4.38 -2.80
C TRP A 181 -8.08 4.13 -3.26
N ARG A 182 -8.61 3.00 -2.85
CA ARG A 182 -10.03 2.64 -2.95
C ARG A 182 -10.49 2.09 -1.62
N LEU A 183 -11.63 2.53 -1.16
CA LEU A 183 -12.29 2.06 0.06
C LEU A 183 -13.69 1.58 -0.27
N GLU A 184 -14.00 0.34 0.06
CA GLU A 184 -15.36 -0.19 0.04
C GLU A 184 -15.83 -0.39 1.48
N VAL A 185 -17.07 -0.07 1.75
CA VAL A 185 -17.72 -0.35 3.04
C VAL A 185 -18.99 -1.13 2.76
N ARG A 186 -19.09 -2.31 3.35
CA ARG A 186 -20.22 -3.22 3.17
C ARG A 186 -20.77 -3.67 4.49
N GLY A 187 -22.08 -3.65 4.61
CA GLY A 187 -22.83 -4.10 5.76
C GLY A 187 -24.32 -4.16 5.47
N ARG A 188 -25.10 -4.54 6.46
CA ARG A 188 -26.55 -4.62 6.27
C ARG A 188 -27.17 -3.28 5.88
N ARG A 189 -26.63 -2.16 6.40
CA ARG A 189 -27.12 -0.80 6.18
C ARG A 189 -26.10 0.12 5.51
N ALA A 190 -24.94 -0.39 5.15
CA ALA A 190 -23.90 0.33 4.48
C ALA A 190 -23.48 -0.43 3.23
N ASP A 191 -23.47 0.25 2.09
CA ASP A 191 -22.94 -0.27 0.82
C ASP A 191 -22.55 0.92 -0.03
N PHE A 192 -21.27 1.27 0.04
CA PHE A 192 -20.71 2.39 -0.69
C PHE A 192 -19.20 2.20 -0.89
N ALA A 193 -18.68 2.88 -1.88
CA ALA A 193 -17.25 2.89 -2.13
C ALA A 193 -16.77 4.30 -2.46
N PHE A 194 -15.54 4.59 -2.05
CA PHE A 194 -14.81 5.80 -2.38
C PHE A 194 -13.49 5.46 -3.05
N TYR A 195 -12.97 6.40 -3.82
CA TYR A 195 -11.63 6.36 -4.38
C TYR A 195 -11.02 7.75 -4.42
N GLY A 196 -9.72 7.81 -4.55
CA GLY A 196 -8.99 9.07 -4.63
C GLY A 196 -7.49 8.87 -4.70
N GLU A 197 -6.76 9.96 -4.59
CA GLU A 197 -5.31 9.98 -4.58
C GLU A 197 -4.78 10.10 -3.15
N LEU A 198 -3.63 9.48 -2.89
CA LEU A 198 -2.85 9.73 -1.68
C LEU A 198 -2.04 11.00 -1.87
N ALA A 199 -1.99 11.83 -0.86
CA ALA A 199 -1.08 12.97 -0.88
C ALA A 199 0.36 12.46 -0.80
N THR A 200 1.18 12.86 -1.77
CA THR A 200 2.61 12.57 -1.73
C THR A 200 3.22 13.29 -0.52
N PRO A 201 4.02 12.61 0.31
CA PRO A 201 4.78 13.29 1.34
C PRO A 201 5.61 14.40 0.71
N ALA A 202 5.54 15.62 1.26
CA ALA A 202 6.35 16.72 0.76
C ALA A 202 7.83 16.31 0.80
N PRO A 203 8.60 16.46 -0.30
CA PRO A 203 10.03 16.17 -0.29
C PRO A 203 10.69 17.13 0.71
N GLY A 204 11.16 16.63 1.84
CA GLY A 204 11.90 17.43 2.82
C GLY A 204 11.36 17.51 4.24
N GLY A 205 10.53 16.55 4.70
CA GLY A 205 10.25 16.43 6.13
C GLY A 205 11.53 16.06 6.93
N PRO A 206 11.75 16.61 8.14
CA PRO A 206 12.95 16.36 8.93
C PRO A 206 12.95 14.91 9.42
N GLY A 207 13.79 14.07 8.80
CA GLY A 207 13.92 12.66 9.18
C GLY A 207 14.99 11.93 8.33
N ARG A 208 16.17 12.53 8.17
CA ARG A 208 17.39 11.80 7.76
C ARG A 208 18.46 11.99 8.81
#